data_f90160932c7fb7948519023ad9c0661b
#
_entry.id   f90160932c7fb7948519023ad9c0661b
#
_cell.length_a   1.000
_cell.length_b   1.000
_cell.length_c   1.000
_cell.angle_alpha   90.00
_cell.angle_beta   90.00
_cell.angle_gamma   90.00
#
_symmetry.space_group_name_H-M   'P 1'
#
loop_
_entity.id
_entity.type
_entity.pdbx_description
1 polymer ?
#
loop_
_entity_poly.entity_id
_entity_poly.type
_entity_poly.pdbx_seq_one_letter_code
_entity_poly.pdbx_strand_id
1 'polypeptide(L)'
;MVNEQIIDISGPLKGEIEVPGDKSMTHRAIMLASLAEGVSTIYKPLLGEDCRRTMDIFRLLGVEIKEDDEKLVVTSPGYQSFNTPHQVLYTGNSGTTTRLLAGLLSGLGIESVLSGDVSIGKRPMDRVLRPLKSMNANIEGIEDNYTPLIIKPSVIKGINYKMEVASAQVKSAILFASLFSKEPTIIKELDVSRNHTETMFRHFNIPIEAEGLSITTTPEAIRYIKPADFHVPGDISSAAFFIVAALITPGSDVTIHNVGINPTRSGIIDIVEKMGGNIQLFNQTTGAEPTASIRIQYTPMLQPITIEGELVPKAIDELPVIALLCTQAVGTSTIKDAEELKVKETNRIFTTADMLNLLGFELQPTNDGLIIHPSEFKTNATVDSLTDHRIGMMLAVASLLSSEPVKIKQFDAVNVSFPGFLPKLKLLENEG
;
A
#
# COMPACT_ATOMS: atom_id res chain seq x y z
N MET A 1 28.98 -0.74 3.30
CA MET A 1 29.01 -0.55 1.84
C MET A 1 27.58 -0.29 1.43
N VAL A 2 27.31 0.76 0.67
CA VAL A 2 25.97 0.99 0.11
C VAL A 2 25.74 -0.12 -0.92
N ASN A 3 24.66 -0.87 -0.78
CA ASN A 3 24.36 -1.96 -1.71
C ASN A 3 23.94 -1.36 -3.06
N GLU A 4 24.61 -1.75 -4.12
CA GLU A 4 24.34 -1.31 -5.50
C GLU A 4 23.85 -2.51 -6.30
N GLN A 5 22.70 -2.34 -6.96
CA GLN A 5 22.15 -3.32 -7.90
C GLN A 5 22.36 -2.82 -9.32
N ILE A 6 22.94 -3.67 -10.15
CA ILE A 6 23.02 -3.42 -11.59
C ILE A 6 21.80 -4.04 -12.25
N ILE A 7 21.04 -3.23 -12.98
CA ILE A 7 19.92 -3.67 -13.79
C ILE A 7 20.40 -3.73 -15.23
N ASP A 8 20.40 -4.93 -15.76
CA ASP A 8 20.77 -5.26 -17.13
C ASP A 8 19.66 -6.14 -17.71
N ILE A 9 18.59 -5.50 -18.13
CA ILE A 9 17.39 -6.10 -18.71
C ILE A 9 17.07 -5.28 -19.95
N SER A 10 16.96 -5.93 -21.09
CA SER A 10 16.74 -5.27 -22.37
C SER A 10 15.79 -6.08 -23.25
N GLY A 11 15.07 -5.41 -24.13
CA GLY A 11 14.17 -6.05 -25.07
C GLY A 11 12.74 -6.22 -24.55
N PRO A 12 11.90 -6.89 -25.37
CA PRO A 12 10.48 -7.04 -25.03
C PRO A 12 10.27 -7.91 -23.80
N LEU A 13 9.25 -7.58 -23.03
CA LEU A 13 8.76 -8.39 -21.93
C LEU A 13 7.59 -9.24 -22.43
N LYS A 14 7.64 -10.55 -22.27
CA LYS A 14 6.56 -11.46 -22.68
C LYS A 14 6.30 -12.53 -21.63
N GLY A 15 5.09 -13.08 -21.64
CA GLY A 15 4.70 -14.17 -20.77
C GLY A 15 3.68 -13.79 -19.71
N GLU A 16 3.56 -14.66 -18.73
CA GLU A 16 2.52 -14.57 -17.71
C GLU A 16 3.14 -14.63 -16.31
N ILE A 17 2.63 -13.77 -15.40
CA ILE A 17 3.10 -13.72 -14.01
C ILE A 17 1.95 -13.56 -13.04
N GLU A 18 2.21 -13.89 -11.77
CA GLU A 18 1.47 -13.40 -10.62
C GLU A 18 2.36 -12.43 -9.83
N VAL A 19 1.75 -11.40 -9.26
CA VAL A 19 2.41 -10.49 -8.33
C VAL A 19 2.15 -10.91 -6.89
N PRO A 20 2.97 -10.48 -5.92
CA PRO A 20 2.72 -10.76 -4.51
C PRO A 20 1.35 -10.27 -4.05
N GLY A 21 0.82 -10.88 -3.01
CA GLY A 21 -0.44 -10.48 -2.39
C GLY A 21 -0.45 -9.02 -1.93
N ASP A 22 -1.64 -8.40 -1.92
CA ASP A 22 -1.81 -7.00 -1.49
C ASP A 22 -1.32 -6.81 -0.05
N LYS A 23 -0.35 -5.89 0.11
CA LYS A 23 0.27 -5.57 1.40
C LYS A 23 -0.76 -5.09 2.42
N SER A 24 -1.60 -4.16 2.03
CA SER A 24 -2.60 -3.54 2.91
C SER A 24 -3.66 -4.53 3.38
N MET A 25 -4.05 -5.46 2.50
CA MET A 25 -5.00 -6.51 2.83
C MET A 25 -4.35 -7.60 3.69
N THR A 26 -3.10 -7.96 3.42
CA THR A 26 -2.36 -8.92 4.27
C THR A 26 -2.29 -8.44 5.71
N HIS A 27 -1.94 -7.17 5.96
CA HIS A 27 -1.94 -6.59 7.31
C HIS A 27 -3.29 -6.74 7.99
N ARG A 28 -4.37 -6.38 7.28
CA ARG A 28 -5.74 -6.44 7.83
C ARG A 28 -6.22 -7.86 8.07
N ALA A 29 -5.89 -8.79 7.16
CA ALA A 29 -6.22 -10.20 7.32
C ALA A 29 -5.57 -10.78 8.59
N ILE A 30 -4.28 -10.48 8.81
CA ILE A 30 -3.56 -10.89 10.02
C ILE A 30 -4.23 -10.30 11.26
N MET A 31 -4.55 -9.00 11.26
CA MET A 31 -5.20 -8.33 12.39
C MET A 31 -6.57 -8.94 12.71
N LEU A 32 -7.42 -9.10 11.69
CA LEU A 32 -8.79 -9.62 11.87
C LEU A 32 -8.80 -11.10 12.26
N ALA A 33 -8.00 -11.92 11.59
CA ALA A 33 -7.83 -13.33 11.96
C ALA A 33 -7.33 -13.50 13.40
N SER A 34 -6.45 -12.59 13.84
CA SER A 34 -5.93 -12.60 15.21
C SER A 34 -6.98 -12.18 16.25
N LEU A 35 -7.92 -11.31 15.91
CA LEU A 35 -8.99 -10.91 16.82
C LEU A 35 -10.07 -11.99 17.02
N ALA A 36 -10.30 -12.82 16.01
CA ALA A 36 -11.32 -13.86 16.01
C ALA A 36 -10.83 -15.11 16.75
N GLU A 37 -11.58 -15.60 17.72
CA GLU A 37 -11.27 -16.87 18.40
C GLU A 37 -11.42 -18.04 17.44
N GLY A 38 -10.36 -18.86 17.27
CA GLY A 38 -10.35 -20.03 16.40
C GLY A 38 -9.22 -20.03 15.38
N VAL A 39 -9.46 -20.69 14.24
CA VAL A 39 -8.47 -20.84 13.16
C VAL A 39 -8.95 -20.12 11.91
N SER A 40 -8.08 -19.32 11.34
CA SER A 40 -8.26 -18.68 10.04
C SER A 40 -7.07 -18.99 9.14
N THR A 41 -7.31 -19.18 7.83
CA THR A 41 -6.25 -19.36 6.85
C THR A 41 -6.20 -18.16 5.91
N ILE A 42 -5.02 -17.56 5.77
CA ILE A 42 -4.79 -16.46 4.84
C ILE A 42 -3.97 -17.02 3.68
N TYR A 43 -4.56 -17.09 2.50
CA TYR A 43 -3.92 -17.61 1.29
C TYR A 43 -3.24 -16.49 0.51
N LYS A 44 -2.07 -16.79 -0.08
CA LYS A 44 -1.25 -15.88 -0.89
C LYS A 44 -0.95 -14.53 -0.20
N PRO A 45 -0.58 -14.50 1.11
CA PRO A 45 -0.23 -13.25 1.78
C PRO A 45 1.07 -12.67 1.23
N LEU A 46 1.25 -11.36 1.36
CA LEU A 46 2.58 -10.78 1.22
C LEU A 46 3.42 -11.08 2.47
N LEU A 47 4.53 -11.80 2.31
CA LEU A 47 5.48 -12.09 3.39
C LEU A 47 6.69 -11.12 3.38
N GLY A 48 6.47 -9.86 3.02
CA GLY A 48 7.45 -8.79 3.15
C GLY A 48 7.66 -8.35 4.60
N GLU A 49 8.73 -7.59 4.85
CA GLU A 49 9.12 -7.17 6.20
C GLU A 49 8.01 -6.49 6.99
N ASP A 50 7.25 -5.59 6.35
CA ASP A 50 6.14 -4.89 6.98
C ASP A 50 5.10 -5.85 7.57
N CYS A 51 4.68 -6.85 6.79
CA CYS A 51 3.68 -7.82 7.21
C CYS A 51 4.23 -8.76 8.30
N ARG A 52 5.51 -9.14 8.21
CA ARG A 52 6.19 -9.90 9.27
C ARG A 52 6.20 -9.16 10.60
N ARG A 53 6.40 -7.82 10.61
CA ARG A 53 6.29 -7.02 11.84
C ARG A 53 4.89 -7.11 12.45
N THR A 54 3.84 -7.09 11.63
CA THR A 54 2.47 -7.27 12.13
C THR A 54 2.30 -8.68 12.73
N MET A 55 2.80 -9.73 12.07
CA MET A 55 2.74 -11.10 12.59
C MET A 55 3.47 -11.22 13.95
N ASP A 56 4.69 -10.67 14.04
CA ASP A 56 5.50 -10.72 15.26
C ASP A 56 4.80 -10.03 16.44
N ILE A 57 4.13 -8.91 16.19
CA ILE A 57 3.36 -8.22 17.22
C ILE A 57 2.20 -9.08 17.72
N PHE A 58 1.43 -9.73 16.82
CA PHE A 58 0.35 -10.61 17.27
C PHE A 58 0.85 -11.88 17.96
N ARG A 59 2.01 -12.41 17.58
CA ARG A 59 2.68 -13.49 18.32
C ARG A 59 3.01 -13.07 19.75
N LEU A 60 3.46 -11.84 19.97
CA LEU A 60 3.69 -11.28 21.32
C LEU A 60 2.39 -11.14 22.12
N LEU A 61 1.26 -10.87 21.45
CA LEU A 61 -0.06 -10.84 22.08
C LEU A 61 -0.64 -12.23 22.37
N GLY A 62 0.03 -13.31 21.98
CA GLY A 62 -0.37 -14.69 22.27
C GLY A 62 -1.07 -15.42 21.13
N VAL A 63 -1.02 -14.88 19.91
CA VAL A 63 -1.57 -15.54 18.72
C VAL A 63 -0.52 -16.47 18.11
N GLU A 64 -0.89 -17.71 17.77
CA GLU A 64 -0.04 -18.61 17.00
C GLU A 64 -0.23 -18.34 15.51
N ILE A 65 0.85 -17.95 14.82
CA ILE A 65 0.86 -17.72 13.37
C ILE A 65 1.93 -18.60 12.75
N LYS A 66 1.51 -19.58 11.96
CA LYS A 66 2.39 -20.49 11.21
C LYS A 66 2.40 -20.11 9.73
N GLU A 67 3.59 -20.08 9.17
CA GLU A 67 3.80 -19.99 7.71
C GLU A 67 3.83 -21.44 7.15
N ASP A 68 3.01 -21.69 6.14
CA ASP A 68 2.91 -22.98 5.49
C ASP A 68 2.73 -22.78 3.98
N ASP A 69 3.80 -22.95 3.21
CA ASP A 69 3.90 -22.64 1.79
C ASP A 69 3.42 -21.20 1.46
N GLU A 70 2.36 -21.08 0.65
CA GLU A 70 1.79 -19.79 0.25
C GLU A 70 0.62 -19.33 1.15
N LYS A 71 0.58 -19.79 2.41
CA LYS A 71 -0.50 -19.42 3.34
C LYS A 71 0.01 -19.17 4.75
N LEU A 72 -0.80 -18.44 5.52
CA LEU A 72 -0.66 -18.28 6.96
C LEU A 72 -1.81 -19.00 7.65
N VAL A 73 -1.49 -19.84 8.61
CA VAL A 73 -2.49 -20.42 9.52
C VAL A 73 -2.41 -19.65 10.82
N VAL A 74 -3.48 -18.90 11.13
CA VAL A 74 -3.62 -18.08 12.33
C VAL A 74 -4.53 -18.81 13.30
N THR A 75 -3.97 -19.24 14.44
CA THR A 75 -4.72 -19.83 15.56
C THR A 75 -4.75 -18.82 16.70
N SER A 76 -5.91 -18.25 16.93
CA SER A 76 -6.09 -17.19 17.94
C SER A 76 -6.89 -17.66 19.13
N PRO A 77 -6.48 -17.28 20.36
CA PRO A 77 -7.29 -17.47 21.56
C PRO A 77 -8.45 -16.45 21.66
N GLY A 78 -8.58 -15.55 20.67
CA GLY A 78 -9.52 -14.43 20.68
C GLY A 78 -8.99 -13.20 21.42
N TYR A 79 -9.46 -12.03 21.00
CA TYR A 79 -8.99 -10.73 21.51
C TYR A 79 -9.07 -10.56 23.03
N GLN A 80 -10.02 -11.24 23.69
CA GLN A 80 -10.22 -11.19 25.16
C GLN A 80 -9.10 -11.88 25.93
N SER A 81 -8.33 -12.76 25.28
CA SER A 81 -7.24 -13.56 25.85
C SER A 81 -5.86 -13.05 25.47
N PHE A 82 -5.77 -11.85 24.88
CA PHE A 82 -4.48 -11.28 24.49
C PHE A 82 -3.62 -10.93 25.71
N ASN A 83 -2.33 -11.21 25.59
CA ASN A 83 -1.34 -10.84 26.58
C ASN A 83 -1.05 -9.34 26.56
N THR A 84 -0.75 -8.76 27.71
CA THR A 84 -0.11 -7.42 27.76
C THR A 84 1.36 -7.59 27.41
N PRO A 85 1.87 -6.91 26.38
CA PRO A 85 3.26 -7.04 25.99
C PRO A 85 4.20 -6.39 27.01
N HIS A 86 5.28 -7.08 27.36
CA HIS A 86 6.33 -6.57 28.28
C HIS A 86 7.50 -5.90 27.53
N GLN A 87 7.41 -5.75 26.24
CA GLN A 87 8.42 -5.13 25.39
C GLN A 87 7.80 -4.20 24.36
N VAL A 88 8.62 -3.34 23.78
CA VAL A 88 8.22 -2.46 22.69
C VAL A 88 7.74 -3.28 21.51
N LEU A 89 6.57 -2.94 20.97
CA LEU A 89 6.02 -3.50 19.75
C LEU A 89 6.70 -2.82 18.55
N TYR A 90 7.66 -3.51 17.97
CA TYR A 90 8.50 -2.94 16.91
C TYR A 90 7.83 -3.04 15.54
N THR A 91 7.54 -1.90 14.92
CA THR A 91 6.81 -1.80 13.65
C THR A 91 7.71 -1.62 12.41
N GLY A 92 9.05 -1.54 12.60
CA GLY A 92 9.98 -1.21 11.52
C GLY A 92 9.68 0.16 10.90
N ASN A 93 9.64 0.26 9.58
CA ASN A 93 9.20 1.47 8.89
C ASN A 93 7.74 1.40 8.41
N SER A 94 6.98 0.41 8.86
CA SER A 94 5.60 0.18 8.44
C SER A 94 4.62 1.20 8.99
N GLY A 95 4.25 2.18 8.17
CA GLY A 95 3.19 3.13 8.51
C GLY A 95 1.82 2.46 8.68
N THR A 96 1.55 1.36 7.97
CA THR A 96 0.31 0.60 8.10
C THR A 96 0.24 -0.09 9.45
N THR A 97 1.28 -0.84 9.82
CA THR A 97 1.35 -1.52 11.12
C THR A 97 1.17 -0.50 12.26
N THR A 98 1.95 0.59 12.24
CA THR A 98 1.94 1.59 13.32
C THR A 98 0.56 2.24 13.47
N ARG A 99 -0.02 2.72 12.38
CA ARG A 99 -1.28 3.50 12.45
C ARG A 99 -2.50 2.63 12.75
N LEU A 100 -2.61 1.46 12.13
CA LEU A 100 -3.74 0.58 12.37
C LEU A 100 -3.69 -0.02 13.78
N LEU A 101 -2.50 -0.43 14.25
CA LEU A 101 -2.34 -0.93 15.61
C LEU A 101 -2.52 0.16 16.66
N ALA A 102 -2.19 1.42 16.38
CA ALA A 102 -2.51 2.52 17.30
C ALA A 102 -4.02 2.57 17.60
N GLY A 103 -4.87 2.43 16.56
CA GLY A 103 -6.32 2.32 16.73
C GLY A 103 -6.75 1.05 17.46
N LEU A 104 -6.27 -0.10 17.01
CA LEU A 104 -6.66 -1.40 17.52
C LEU A 104 -6.27 -1.58 19.00
N LEU A 105 -5.03 -1.27 19.37
CA LEU A 105 -4.54 -1.42 20.76
C LEU A 105 -5.22 -0.43 21.70
N SER A 106 -5.52 0.80 21.23
CA SER A 106 -6.35 1.74 21.98
C SER A 106 -7.75 1.18 22.26
N GLY A 107 -8.36 0.55 21.23
CA GLY A 107 -9.65 -0.11 21.35
C GLY A 107 -9.66 -1.27 22.33
N LEU A 108 -8.65 -2.13 22.26
CA LEU A 108 -8.44 -3.25 23.18
C LEU A 108 -8.13 -2.82 24.62
N GLY A 109 -7.67 -1.57 24.82
CA GLY A 109 -7.24 -1.10 26.14
C GLY A 109 -5.98 -1.83 26.64
N ILE A 110 -5.09 -2.27 25.76
CA ILE A 110 -3.85 -2.95 26.11
C ILE A 110 -2.75 -1.91 26.28
N GLU A 111 -2.13 -1.89 27.48
CA GLU A 111 -0.94 -1.05 27.71
C GLU A 111 0.20 -1.51 26.82
N SER A 112 0.73 -0.60 26.01
CA SER A 112 1.72 -0.93 25.00
C SER A 112 2.50 0.28 24.50
N VAL A 113 3.67 0.02 23.92
CA VAL A 113 4.50 1.03 23.25
C VAL A 113 4.75 0.57 21.82
N LEU A 114 4.34 1.38 20.84
CA LEU A 114 4.64 1.18 19.42
C LEU A 114 5.84 2.03 19.05
N SER A 115 6.86 1.43 18.45
CA SER A 115 8.05 2.13 17.94
C SER A 115 8.58 1.43 16.69
N GLY A 116 9.45 2.09 15.95
CA GLY A 116 10.06 1.51 14.76
C GLY A 116 11.42 2.14 14.45
N ASP A 117 11.78 2.15 13.20
CA ASP A 117 13.07 2.66 12.75
C ASP A 117 13.10 4.20 12.63
N VAL A 118 14.23 4.74 12.18
CA VAL A 118 14.42 6.20 12.00
C VAL A 118 13.45 6.76 10.94
N SER A 119 13.04 5.96 9.96
CA SER A 119 12.13 6.41 8.90
C SER A 119 10.72 6.64 9.46
N ILE A 120 10.15 5.66 10.18
CA ILE A 120 8.83 5.83 10.80
C ILE A 120 8.85 6.90 11.89
N GLY A 121 9.99 7.07 12.57
CA GLY A 121 10.20 8.11 13.60
C GLY A 121 10.05 9.54 13.09
N LYS A 122 10.19 9.75 11.79
CA LYS A 122 10.03 11.07 11.12
C LYS A 122 8.65 11.28 10.50
N ARG A 123 7.82 10.22 10.45
CA ARG A 123 6.50 10.30 9.80
C ARG A 123 5.45 10.80 10.79
N PRO A 124 4.64 11.81 10.41
CA PRO A 124 3.63 12.39 11.30
C PRO A 124 2.54 11.37 11.64
N MET A 125 2.17 11.32 12.92
CA MET A 125 1.11 10.49 13.49
C MET A 125 -0.07 11.31 14.01
N ASP A 126 0.04 12.64 14.09
CA ASP A 126 -0.97 13.56 14.61
C ASP A 126 -2.36 13.30 14.00
N ARG A 127 -2.42 13.06 12.69
CA ARG A 127 -3.66 12.77 11.96
C ARG A 127 -4.38 11.48 12.41
N VAL A 128 -3.66 10.58 13.08
CA VAL A 128 -4.23 9.37 13.72
C VAL A 128 -4.47 9.63 15.20
N LEU A 129 -3.54 10.30 15.89
CA LEU A 129 -3.64 10.58 17.31
C LEU A 129 -4.84 11.49 17.66
N ARG A 130 -5.09 12.54 16.84
CA ARG A 130 -6.20 13.46 17.08
C ARG A 130 -7.58 12.77 17.12
N PRO A 131 -8.00 12.01 16.10
CA PRO A 131 -9.28 11.29 16.16
C PRO A 131 -9.32 10.24 17.28
N LEU A 132 -8.23 9.49 17.52
CA LEU A 132 -8.21 8.52 18.62
C LEU A 132 -8.37 9.19 19.99
N LYS A 133 -7.73 10.33 20.23
CA LYS A 133 -7.93 11.12 21.45
C LYS A 133 -9.36 11.62 21.57
N SER A 134 -10.00 12.02 20.45
CA SER A 134 -11.42 12.39 20.44
C SER A 134 -12.32 11.20 20.78
N MET A 135 -11.89 9.96 20.53
CA MET A 135 -12.54 8.72 20.98
C MET A 135 -12.22 8.37 22.45
N ASN A 136 -11.59 9.25 23.20
CA ASN A 136 -11.12 9.04 24.57
C ASN A 136 -9.98 8.01 24.69
N ALA A 137 -9.22 7.76 23.62
CA ALA A 137 -8.01 6.93 23.70
C ALA A 137 -6.94 7.64 24.53
N ASN A 138 -6.31 6.90 25.45
CA ASN A 138 -5.14 7.38 26.20
C ASN A 138 -3.87 7.00 25.43
N ILE A 139 -3.54 7.82 24.45
CA ILE A 139 -2.41 7.62 23.53
C ILE A 139 -1.60 8.91 23.42
N GLU A 140 -0.28 8.79 23.51
CA GLU A 140 0.68 9.87 23.43
C GLU A 140 1.84 9.52 22.50
N GLY A 141 2.41 10.51 21.83
CA GLY A 141 3.62 10.38 21.02
C GLY A 141 4.62 11.50 21.34
N ILE A 142 5.83 11.41 20.82
CA ILE A 142 6.81 12.51 20.92
C ILE A 142 6.23 13.75 20.22
N GLU A 143 6.27 14.90 20.91
CA GLU A 143 5.68 16.15 20.43
C GLU A 143 4.21 16.00 19.97
N ASP A 144 3.51 15.02 20.54
CA ASP A 144 2.15 14.62 20.18
C ASP A 144 1.97 14.27 18.70
N ASN A 145 3.03 13.88 18.02
CA ASN A 145 3.07 13.69 16.57
C ASN A 145 3.94 12.52 16.10
N TYR A 146 4.92 12.05 16.85
CA TYR A 146 5.89 11.07 16.36
C TYR A 146 5.97 9.83 17.25
N THR A 147 6.47 8.72 16.68
CA THR A 147 6.78 7.51 17.47
C THR A 147 8.01 7.75 18.38
N PRO A 148 8.11 7.03 19.52
CA PRO A 148 7.23 5.98 20.01
C PRO A 148 5.85 6.48 20.44
N LEU A 149 4.81 5.66 20.20
CA LEU A 149 3.46 5.91 20.70
C LEU A 149 3.24 5.10 21.97
N ILE A 150 2.86 5.76 23.04
CA ILE A 150 2.55 5.15 24.35
C ILE A 150 1.05 5.06 24.45
N ILE A 151 0.52 3.84 24.61
CA ILE A 151 -0.90 3.56 24.72
C ILE A 151 -1.17 3.03 26.14
N LYS A 152 -2.15 3.62 26.82
CA LYS A 152 -2.60 3.19 28.12
C LYS A 152 -4.08 2.78 28.09
N PRO A 153 -4.53 1.89 28.96
CA PRO A 153 -5.92 1.48 29.03
C PRO A 153 -6.87 2.67 29.14
N SER A 154 -7.92 2.66 28.33
CA SER A 154 -8.99 3.65 28.37
C SER A 154 -10.29 3.05 27.81
N VAL A 155 -11.42 3.69 28.08
CA VAL A 155 -12.71 3.29 27.50
C VAL A 155 -12.98 4.12 26.27
N ILE A 156 -12.97 3.47 25.11
CA ILE A 156 -13.23 4.11 23.83
C ILE A 156 -14.70 4.52 23.72
N LYS A 157 -14.93 5.73 23.20
CA LYS A 157 -16.25 6.28 22.90
C LYS A 157 -16.45 6.41 21.39
N GLY A 158 -17.71 6.30 20.98
CA GLY A 158 -18.10 6.62 19.60
C GLY A 158 -17.96 8.12 19.33
N ILE A 159 -17.66 8.46 18.08
CA ILE A 159 -17.55 9.86 17.64
C ILE A 159 -18.23 10.06 16.28
N ASN A 160 -18.58 11.31 16.00
CA ASN A 160 -18.91 11.76 14.66
C ASN A 160 -17.70 12.56 14.14
N TYR A 161 -16.94 11.94 13.25
CA TYR A 161 -15.65 12.48 12.80
C TYR A 161 -15.69 12.83 11.31
N LYS A 162 -15.44 14.09 11.00
CA LYS A 162 -15.22 14.53 9.62
C LYS A 162 -13.71 14.47 9.32
N MET A 163 -13.33 13.65 8.35
CA MET A 163 -11.94 13.50 7.95
C MET A 163 -11.42 14.80 7.30
N GLU A 164 -10.20 15.18 7.66
CA GLU A 164 -9.51 16.34 7.10
C GLU A 164 -8.69 15.99 5.86
N VAL A 165 -8.39 14.71 5.66
CA VAL A 165 -7.61 14.18 4.53
C VAL A 165 -8.21 12.87 4.04
N ALA A 166 -8.13 12.58 2.75
CA ALA A 166 -8.55 11.31 2.16
C ALA A 166 -7.52 10.20 2.47
N SER A 167 -7.51 9.71 3.71
CA SER A 167 -6.53 8.72 4.19
C SER A 167 -7.19 7.44 4.69
N ALA A 168 -7.03 6.35 3.95
CA ALA A 168 -7.50 5.04 4.36
C ALA A 168 -6.85 4.55 5.67
N GLN A 169 -5.62 4.98 6.01
CA GLN A 169 -4.96 4.60 7.25
C GLN A 169 -5.58 5.29 8.46
N VAL A 170 -5.92 6.58 8.35
CA VAL A 170 -6.64 7.32 9.39
C VAL A 170 -8.03 6.69 9.60
N LYS A 171 -8.78 6.49 8.51
CA LYS A 171 -10.08 5.81 8.55
C LYS A 171 -9.98 4.44 9.24
N SER A 172 -9.02 3.61 8.82
CA SER A 172 -8.83 2.27 9.39
C SER A 172 -8.50 2.31 10.89
N ALA A 173 -7.65 3.24 11.34
CA ALA A 173 -7.34 3.38 12.76
C ALA A 173 -8.58 3.69 13.60
N ILE A 174 -9.43 4.62 13.13
CA ILE A 174 -10.70 4.95 13.79
C ILE A 174 -11.63 3.74 13.78
N LEU A 175 -11.76 3.02 12.64
CA LEU A 175 -12.60 1.84 12.50
C LEU A 175 -12.17 0.71 13.45
N PHE A 176 -10.88 0.41 13.54
CA PHE A 176 -10.38 -0.60 14.48
C PHE A 176 -10.63 -0.22 15.94
N ALA A 177 -10.43 1.05 16.33
CA ALA A 177 -10.73 1.51 17.68
C ALA A 177 -12.25 1.43 17.97
N SER A 178 -13.09 1.78 17.01
CA SER A 178 -14.55 1.81 17.17
C SER A 178 -15.19 0.44 17.41
N LEU A 179 -14.50 -0.65 17.08
CA LEU A 179 -14.98 -2.02 17.33
C LEU A 179 -15.33 -2.27 18.81
N PHE A 180 -14.68 -1.55 19.72
CA PHE A 180 -14.81 -1.71 21.16
C PHE A 180 -15.67 -0.63 21.83
N SER A 181 -16.16 0.34 21.06
CA SER A 181 -17.02 1.41 21.57
C SER A 181 -18.43 0.90 21.83
N LYS A 182 -19.05 1.37 22.93
CA LYS A 182 -20.46 1.15 23.24
C LYS A 182 -21.41 2.07 22.48
N GLU A 183 -20.88 3.02 21.77
CA GLU A 183 -21.59 4.02 20.97
C GLU A 183 -21.21 3.86 19.50
N PRO A 184 -22.10 4.19 18.54
CA PRO A 184 -21.73 4.16 17.13
C PRO A 184 -20.67 5.22 16.82
N THR A 185 -19.78 4.93 15.90
CA THR A 185 -18.88 5.91 15.31
C THR A 185 -19.32 6.19 13.86
N ILE A 186 -19.44 7.46 13.54
CA ILE A 186 -19.77 7.92 12.20
C ILE A 186 -18.55 8.65 11.63
N ILE A 187 -18.02 8.15 10.51
CA ILE A 187 -16.93 8.77 9.78
C ILE A 187 -17.49 9.39 8.52
N LYS A 188 -17.18 10.66 8.27
CA LYS A 188 -17.46 11.35 7.02
C LYS A 188 -16.15 11.59 6.30
N GLU A 189 -15.94 10.91 5.17
CA GLU A 189 -14.76 11.09 4.34
C GLU A 189 -14.82 12.44 3.60
N LEU A 190 -13.66 13.00 3.28
CA LEU A 190 -13.54 14.17 2.43
C LEU A 190 -13.72 13.79 0.96
N ASP A 191 -13.12 12.66 0.59
CA ASP A 191 -13.18 12.01 -0.71
C ASP A 191 -13.07 10.50 -0.50
N VAL A 192 -13.51 9.69 -1.45
CA VAL A 192 -13.48 8.24 -1.35
C VAL A 192 -12.04 7.75 -1.18
N SER A 193 -11.74 7.17 -0.04
CA SER A 193 -10.48 6.47 0.20
C SER A 193 -10.68 4.95 0.15
N ARG A 194 -9.58 4.20 0.08
CA ARG A 194 -9.60 2.72 0.01
C ARG A 194 -10.51 2.11 1.06
N ASN A 195 -11.39 1.20 0.66
CA ASN A 195 -12.43 0.60 1.50
C ASN A 195 -12.10 -0.84 1.99
N HIS A 196 -10.85 -1.24 1.95
CA HIS A 196 -10.43 -2.60 2.34
C HIS A 196 -10.81 -2.94 3.78
N THR A 197 -10.82 -1.98 4.72
CA THR A 197 -11.22 -2.26 6.10
C THR A 197 -12.70 -2.59 6.17
N GLU A 198 -13.54 -1.86 5.47
CA GLU A 198 -14.99 -2.07 5.41
C GLU A 198 -15.34 -3.40 4.76
N THR A 199 -14.71 -3.74 3.63
CA THR A 199 -14.94 -5.01 2.94
C THR A 199 -14.49 -6.19 3.80
N MET A 200 -13.31 -6.09 4.41
CA MET A 200 -12.79 -7.15 5.27
C MET A 200 -13.52 -7.27 6.61
N PHE A 201 -14.03 -6.18 7.18
CA PHE A 201 -14.90 -6.26 8.35
C PHE A 201 -16.13 -7.12 8.06
N ARG A 202 -16.81 -6.88 6.92
CA ARG A 202 -17.95 -7.71 6.49
C ARG A 202 -17.57 -9.17 6.29
N HIS A 203 -16.41 -9.43 5.68
CA HIS A 203 -15.91 -10.78 5.45
C HIS A 203 -15.67 -11.55 6.77
N PHE A 204 -15.14 -10.86 7.79
CA PHE A 204 -14.97 -11.42 9.14
C PHE A 204 -16.23 -11.27 10.02
N ASN A 205 -17.40 -11.06 9.41
CA ASN A 205 -18.70 -10.96 10.03
C ASN A 205 -18.90 -9.77 10.99
N ILE A 206 -18.09 -8.73 10.85
CA ILE A 206 -18.23 -7.48 11.60
C ILE A 206 -19.22 -6.57 10.86
N PRO A 207 -20.35 -6.16 11.50
CA PRO A 207 -21.32 -5.29 10.85
C PRO A 207 -20.77 -3.87 10.70
N ILE A 208 -20.89 -3.33 9.50
CA ILE A 208 -20.49 -1.97 9.15
C ILE A 208 -21.36 -1.47 7.99
N GLU A 209 -21.85 -0.26 8.11
CA GLU A 209 -22.59 0.42 7.05
C GLU A 209 -21.68 1.44 6.37
N ALA A 210 -21.73 1.48 5.03
CA ALA A 210 -21.01 2.46 4.23
C ALA A 210 -21.93 2.93 3.11
N GLU A 211 -22.24 4.21 3.11
CA GLU A 211 -23.14 4.85 2.14
C GLU A 211 -22.52 6.18 1.68
N GLY A 212 -22.14 6.24 0.40
CA GLY A 212 -21.41 7.37 -0.15
C GLY A 212 -20.10 7.63 0.60
N LEU A 213 -19.97 8.83 1.14
CA LEU A 213 -18.81 9.25 1.97
C LEU A 213 -19.02 9.01 3.49
N SER A 214 -20.10 8.34 3.89
CA SER A 214 -20.41 8.11 5.30
C SER A 214 -20.24 6.64 5.67
N ILE A 215 -19.47 6.39 6.73
CA ILE A 215 -19.26 5.05 7.27
C ILE A 215 -19.74 5.06 8.73
N THR A 216 -20.61 4.09 9.09
CA THR A 216 -21.15 3.95 10.43
C THR A 216 -20.80 2.58 11.01
N THR A 217 -20.25 2.56 12.23
CA THR A 217 -19.95 1.31 12.93
C THR A 217 -21.05 0.97 13.92
N THR A 218 -21.35 -0.32 14.06
CA THR A 218 -22.24 -0.83 15.10
C THR A 218 -21.54 -0.80 16.47
N PRO A 219 -22.23 -0.43 17.56
CA PRO A 219 -21.67 -0.50 18.91
C PRO A 219 -21.16 -1.90 19.26
N GLU A 220 -19.98 -1.97 19.89
CA GLU A 220 -19.32 -3.23 20.28
C GLU A 220 -19.29 -4.27 19.14
N ALA A 221 -19.04 -3.81 17.92
CA ALA A 221 -19.07 -4.65 16.70
C ALA A 221 -18.10 -5.83 16.75
N ILE A 222 -17.08 -5.75 17.59
CA ILE A 222 -16.10 -6.84 17.80
C ILE A 222 -16.76 -8.16 18.24
N ARG A 223 -17.93 -8.12 18.90
CA ARG A 223 -18.67 -9.33 19.33
C ARG A 223 -19.11 -10.24 18.18
N TYR A 224 -19.22 -9.69 17.00
CA TYR A 224 -19.70 -10.42 15.83
C TYR A 224 -18.57 -11.07 15.02
N ILE A 225 -17.30 -10.75 15.34
CA ILE A 225 -16.17 -11.29 14.61
C ILE A 225 -16.13 -12.81 14.67
N LYS A 226 -15.84 -13.43 13.51
CA LYS A 226 -15.67 -14.87 13.37
C LYS A 226 -14.40 -15.17 12.59
N PRO A 227 -13.73 -16.31 12.89
CA PRO A 227 -12.65 -16.78 12.06
C PRO A 227 -13.15 -17.00 10.63
N ALA A 228 -12.35 -16.64 9.67
CA ALA A 228 -12.66 -16.78 8.25
C ALA A 228 -11.39 -16.99 7.44
N ASP A 229 -11.48 -17.82 6.43
CA ASP A 229 -10.41 -17.96 5.45
C ASP A 229 -10.46 -16.78 4.48
N PHE A 230 -9.28 -16.25 4.11
CA PHE A 230 -9.18 -15.08 3.25
C PHE A 230 -8.11 -15.28 2.16
N HIS A 231 -8.52 -15.09 0.90
CA HIS A 231 -7.61 -15.11 -0.24
C HIS A 231 -7.17 -13.68 -0.56
N VAL A 232 -5.89 -13.38 -0.35
CA VAL A 232 -5.31 -12.09 -0.67
C VAL A 232 -5.11 -11.99 -2.18
N PRO A 233 -5.72 -11.01 -2.86
CA PRO A 233 -5.49 -10.79 -4.29
C PRO A 233 -4.08 -10.26 -4.54
N GLY A 234 -3.57 -10.39 -5.75
CA GLY A 234 -2.34 -9.74 -6.18
C GLY A 234 -2.42 -8.23 -6.02
N ASP A 235 -1.35 -7.61 -5.51
CA ASP A 235 -1.29 -6.18 -5.24
C ASP A 235 -1.23 -5.38 -6.55
N ILE A 236 -2.26 -4.55 -6.80
CA ILE A 236 -2.28 -3.64 -7.95
C ILE A 236 -1.10 -2.66 -7.97
N SER A 237 -0.59 -2.25 -6.80
CA SER A 237 0.62 -1.43 -6.71
C SER A 237 1.86 -2.17 -7.19
N SER A 238 1.94 -3.47 -6.94
CA SER A 238 3.01 -4.34 -7.45
C SER A 238 2.83 -4.59 -8.94
N ALA A 239 1.60 -4.83 -9.40
CA ALA A 239 1.26 -5.00 -10.81
C ALA A 239 1.56 -3.74 -11.63
N ALA A 240 1.41 -2.54 -11.04
CA ALA A 240 1.63 -1.27 -11.71
C ALA A 240 3.02 -1.14 -12.37
N PHE A 241 4.05 -1.68 -11.76
CA PHE A 241 5.40 -1.65 -12.33
C PHE A 241 5.51 -2.49 -13.60
N PHE A 242 4.86 -3.65 -13.64
CA PHE A 242 4.83 -4.51 -14.84
C PHE A 242 3.87 -3.97 -15.90
N ILE A 243 2.76 -3.33 -15.49
CA ILE A 243 1.84 -2.63 -16.39
C ILE A 243 2.61 -1.54 -17.14
N VAL A 244 3.31 -0.67 -16.41
CA VAL A 244 4.10 0.40 -17.03
C VAL A 244 5.24 -0.17 -17.85
N ALA A 245 5.99 -1.14 -17.32
CA ALA A 245 7.09 -1.80 -18.04
C ALA A 245 6.65 -2.34 -19.40
N ALA A 246 5.52 -3.06 -19.47
CA ALA A 246 4.99 -3.60 -20.71
C ALA A 246 4.49 -2.52 -21.68
N LEU A 247 3.85 -1.46 -21.17
CA LEU A 247 3.34 -0.36 -22.00
C LEU A 247 4.46 0.43 -22.69
N ILE A 248 5.62 0.62 -22.05
CA ILE A 248 6.69 1.48 -22.54
C ILE A 248 7.80 0.71 -23.28
N THR A 249 7.89 -0.63 -23.14
CA THR A 249 8.96 -1.43 -23.76
C THR A 249 8.47 -2.04 -25.08
N PRO A 250 9.08 -1.66 -26.23
CA PRO A 250 8.64 -2.11 -27.55
C PRO A 250 8.55 -3.64 -27.68
N GLY A 251 7.44 -4.13 -28.25
CA GLY A 251 7.21 -5.55 -28.52
C GLY A 251 6.72 -6.37 -27.31
N SER A 252 6.50 -5.74 -26.15
CA SER A 252 6.02 -6.42 -24.94
C SER A 252 4.57 -6.86 -25.05
N ASP A 253 4.26 -8.02 -24.42
CA ASP A 253 2.92 -8.60 -24.25
C ASP A 253 2.92 -9.42 -22.94
N VAL A 254 2.38 -8.87 -21.87
CA VAL A 254 2.46 -9.43 -20.52
C VAL A 254 1.05 -9.63 -19.98
N THR A 255 0.82 -10.79 -19.35
CA THR A 255 -0.39 -11.07 -18.58
C THR A 255 -0.07 -11.18 -17.10
N ILE A 256 -0.80 -10.46 -16.27
CA ILE A 256 -0.69 -10.51 -14.80
C ILE A 256 -1.96 -11.12 -14.24
N HIS A 257 -1.86 -12.26 -13.57
CA HIS A 257 -3.02 -12.98 -13.05
C HIS A 257 -3.42 -12.55 -11.65
N ASN A 258 -4.72 -12.73 -11.35
CA ASN A 258 -5.30 -12.59 -10.01
C ASN A 258 -5.00 -11.24 -9.32
N VAL A 259 -5.01 -10.15 -10.07
CA VAL A 259 -4.76 -8.80 -9.54
C VAL A 259 -6.03 -8.24 -8.91
N GLY A 260 -5.93 -7.65 -7.73
CA GLY A 260 -7.03 -6.90 -7.10
C GLY A 260 -7.42 -5.68 -7.93
N ILE A 261 -8.68 -5.57 -8.28
CA ILE A 261 -9.24 -4.47 -9.08
C ILE A 261 -10.30 -3.67 -8.31
N ASN A 262 -10.15 -3.53 -7.00
CA ASN A 262 -11.04 -2.72 -6.19
C ASN A 262 -11.15 -1.29 -6.78
N PRO A 263 -12.37 -0.78 -7.06
CA PRO A 263 -12.54 0.53 -7.69
C PRO A 263 -11.95 1.71 -6.92
N THR A 264 -11.75 1.56 -5.61
CA THR A 264 -11.12 2.60 -4.78
C THR A 264 -9.59 2.57 -4.86
N ARG A 265 -9.00 1.65 -5.65
CA ARG A 265 -7.57 1.40 -5.69
C ARG A 265 -7.00 1.21 -7.11
N SER A 266 -7.84 0.95 -8.08
CA SER A 266 -7.45 0.60 -9.45
C SER A 266 -7.24 1.83 -10.36
N GLY A 267 -6.90 2.99 -9.79
CA GLY A 267 -6.73 4.24 -10.55
C GLY A 267 -5.68 4.16 -11.66
N ILE A 268 -4.68 3.27 -11.55
CA ILE A 268 -3.72 3.06 -12.65
C ILE A 268 -4.41 2.50 -13.90
N ILE A 269 -5.42 1.64 -13.75
CA ILE A 269 -6.18 1.11 -14.89
C ILE A 269 -6.91 2.25 -15.59
N ASP A 270 -7.64 3.08 -14.81
CA ASP A 270 -8.36 4.25 -15.33
C ASP A 270 -7.41 5.23 -16.05
N ILE A 271 -6.21 5.43 -15.51
CA ILE A 271 -5.18 6.31 -16.08
C ILE A 271 -4.65 5.75 -17.39
N VAL A 272 -4.29 4.46 -17.43
CA VAL A 272 -3.79 3.80 -18.63
C VAL A 272 -4.82 3.82 -19.75
N GLU A 273 -6.10 3.53 -19.46
CA GLU A 273 -7.20 3.61 -20.43
C GLU A 273 -7.36 5.04 -20.97
N LYS A 274 -7.33 6.07 -20.11
CA LYS A 274 -7.40 7.47 -20.53
C LYS A 274 -6.21 7.90 -21.37
N MET A 275 -5.04 7.34 -21.15
CA MET A 275 -3.84 7.56 -21.97
C MET A 275 -3.87 6.76 -23.28
N GLY A 276 -4.91 5.95 -23.53
CA GLY A 276 -5.03 5.08 -24.71
C GLY A 276 -4.08 3.88 -24.69
N GLY A 277 -3.64 3.46 -23.50
CA GLY A 277 -2.79 2.28 -23.32
C GLY A 277 -3.52 0.97 -23.65
N ASN A 278 -2.80 0.02 -24.25
CA ASN A 278 -3.36 -1.28 -24.59
C ASN A 278 -3.41 -2.19 -23.36
N ILE A 279 -4.50 -2.11 -22.63
CA ILE A 279 -4.79 -2.88 -21.42
C ILE A 279 -6.14 -3.59 -21.55
N GLN A 280 -6.21 -4.85 -21.12
CA GLN A 280 -7.42 -5.65 -21.17
C GLN A 280 -7.61 -6.42 -19.86
N LEU A 281 -8.81 -6.35 -19.29
CA LEU A 281 -9.20 -7.10 -18.11
C LEU A 281 -10.07 -8.29 -18.50
N PHE A 282 -9.73 -9.47 -17.98
CA PHE A 282 -10.49 -10.70 -18.21
C PHE A 282 -10.46 -11.59 -16.96
N ASN A 283 -11.23 -12.68 -16.94
CA ASN A 283 -11.39 -13.55 -15.77
C ASN A 283 -11.74 -12.77 -14.49
N GLN A 284 -12.64 -11.79 -14.61
CA GLN A 284 -13.05 -10.97 -13.48
C GLN A 284 -13.87 -11.80 -12.50
N THR A 285 -13.59 -11.63 -11.21
CA THR A 285 -14.34 -12.25 -10.12
C THR A 285 -15.03 -11.19 -9.27
N THR A 286 -16.14 -11.59 -8.66
CA THR A 286 -16.86 -10.78 -7.66
C THR A 286 -16.82 -11.54 -6.35
N GLY A 287 -16.03 -11.12 -5.41
CA GLY A 287 -15.87 -11.75 -4.09
C GLY A 287 -15.83 -10.70 -2.99
N ALA A 288 -15.23 -11.06 -1.85
CA ALA A 288 -14.92 -10.09 -0.80
C ALA A 288 -14.07 -8.94 -1.36
N GLU A 289 -13.16 -9.27 -2.30
CA GLU A 289 -12.44 -8.30 -3.13
C GLU A 289 -12.50 -8.75 -4.60
N PRO A 290 -12.82 -7.86 -5.55
CA PRO A 290 -12.84 -8.19 -6.96
C PRO A 290 -11.43 -8.36 -7.51
N THR A 291 -11.23 -9.36 -8.38
CA THR A 291 -9.95 -9.61 -9.06
C THR A 291 -10.12 -9.75 -10.56
N ALA A 292 -9.04 -9.55 -11.29
CA ALA A 292 -8.95 -9.81 -12.73
C ALA A 292 -7.56 -10.33 -13.13
N SER A 293 -7.51 -10.96 -14.30
CA SER A 293 -6.28 -11.06 -15.07
C SER A 293 -6.16 -9.83 -15.95
N ILE A 294 -4.97 -9.24 -16.03
CA ILE A 294 -4.70 -8.02 -16.78
C ILE A 294 -3.69 -8.35 -17.86
N ARG A 295 -4.05 -8.19 -19.14
CA ARG A 295 -3.13 -8.26 -20.27
C ARG A 295 -2.74 -6.88 -20.72
N ILE A 296 -1.45 -6.65 -20.91
CA ILE A 296 -0.86 -5.37 -21.28
C ILE A 296 0.03 -5.57 -22.47
N GLN A 297 -0.10 -4.72 -23.49
CA GLN A 297 0.74 -4.74 -24.68
C GLN A 297 1.38 -3.36 -24.88
N TYR A 298 2.57 -3.35 -25.47
CA TYR A 298 3.27 -2.11 -25.83
C TYR A 298 2.37 -1.13 -26.56
N THR A 299 2.45 0.15 -26.16
CA THR A 299 1.63 1.23 -26.73
C THR A 299 2.54 2.37 -27.21
N PRO A 300 2.76 2.53 -28.51
CA PRO A 300 3.75 3.48 -29.06
C PRO A 300 3.29 4.96 -28.96
N MET A 301 2.00 5.22 -28.77
CA MET A 301 1.43 6.58 -28.79
C MET A 301 0.48 6.81 -27.61
N LEU A 302 1.06 6.88 -26.42
CA LEU A 302 0.31 7.24 -25.21
C LEU A 302 -0.07 8.72 -25.27
N GLN A 303 -1.32 9.03 -24.88
CA GLN A 303 -1.82 10.40 -24.83
C GLN A 303 -1.45 11.07 -23.49
N PRO A 304 -1.21 12.39 -23.48
CA PRO A 304 -0.97 13.12 -22.24
C PRO A 304 -2.25 13.14 -21.39
N ILE A 305 -2.05 13.27 -20.06
CA ILE A 305 -3.13 13.24 -19.07
C ILE A 305 -2.93 14.28 -17.98
N THR A 306 -4.02 14.83 -17.46
CA THR A 306 -4.04 15.51 -16.16
C THR A 306 -4.62 14.55 -15.12
N ILE A 307 -3.84 14.24 -14.09
CA ILE A 307 -4.23 13.41 -12.96
C ILE A 307 -4.50 14.34 -11.79
N GLU A 308 -5.76 14.46 -11.42
CA GLU A 308 -6.23 15.34 -10.34
C GLU A 308 -7.51 14.79 -9.71
N GLY A 309 -7.94 15.36 -8.56
CA GLY A 309 -9.17 15.01 -7.87
C GLY A 309 -9.26 13.53 -7.51
N GLU A 310 -10.37 12.87 -7.85
CA GLU A 310 -10.67 11.47 -7.46
C GLU A 310 -9.67 10.43 -7.97
N LEU A 311 -8.90 10.69 -9.03
CA LEU A 311 -7.89 9.76 -9.53
C LEU A 311 -6.69 9.66 -8.58
N VAL A 312 -6.36 10.74 -7.88
CA VAL A 312 -5.17 10.81 -7.02
C VAL A 312 -5.24 9.81 -5.86
N PRO A 313 -6.27 9.78 -5.01
CA PRO A 313 -6.34 8.80 -3.92
C PRO A 313 -6.43 7.35 -4.43
N LYS A 314 -6.99 7.10 -5.62
CA LYS A 314 -7.06 5.75 -6.23
C LYS A 314 -5.73 5.23 -6.73
N ALA A 315 -4.76 6.12 -7.04
CA ALA A 315 -3.46 5.79 -7.62
C ALA A 315 -2.27 6.39 -6.84
N ILE A 316 -2.48 6.91 -5.64
CA ILE A 316 -1.48 7.69 -4.88
C ILE A 316 -0.13 6.98 -4.74
N ASP A 317 -0.16 5.68 -4.57
CA ASP A 317 1.05 4.90 -4.39
C ASP A 317 1.71 4.50 -5.72
N GLU A 318 0.99 4.56 -6.83
CA GLU A 318 1.44 4.26 -8.19
C GLU A 318 1.95 5.51 -8.93
N LEU A 319 1.67 6.74 -8.42
CA LEU A 319 2.04 7.99 -9.09
C LEU A 319 3.52 8.09 -9.47
N PRO A 320 4.50 7.59 -8.73
CA PRO A 320 5.89 7.60 -9.17
C PRO A 320 6.12 6.83 -10.48
N VAL A 321 5.63 5.61 -10.60
CA VAL A 321 5.78 4.83 -11.84
C VAL A 321 4.88 5.33 -12.97
N ILE A 322 3.74 5.93 -12.65
CA ILE A 322 2.86 6.63 -13.61
C ILE A 322 3.57 7.89 -14.14
N ALA A 323 4.36 8.59 -13.33
CA ALA A 323 5.15 9.71 -13.81
C ALA A 323 6.16 9.27 -14.88
N LEU A 324 6.80 8.11 -14.70
CA LEU A 324 7.63 7.49 -15.76
C LEU A 324 6.80 7.17 -17.01
N LEU A 325 5.60 6.58 -16.88
CA LEU A 325 4.71 6.32 -18.02
C LEU A 325 4.39 7.62 -18.78
N CYS A 326 4.12 8.71 -18.07
CA CYS A 326 3.81 10.01 -18.66
C CYS A 326 4.97 10.61 -19.46
N THR A 327 6.23 10.25 -19.17
CA THR A 327 7.38 10.70 -20.01
C THR A 327 7.33 10.14 -21.42
N GLN A 328 6.61 9.03 -21.63
CA GLN A 328 6.45 8.37 -22.93
C GLN A 328 5.18 8.81 -23.68
N ALA A 329 4.44 9.78 -23.16
CA ALA A 329 3.27 10.34 -23.84
C ALA A 329 3.68 11.33 -24.95
N VAL A 330 2.79 11.57 -25.91
CA VAL A 330 3.06 12.50 -27.05
C VAL A 330 2.97 13.98 -26.66
N GLY A 331 2.62 14.30 -25.42
CA GLY A 331 2.47 15.68 -24.91
C GLY A 331 2.66 15.77 -23.40
N THR A 332 2.66 16.98 -22.88
CA THR A 332 2.87 17.25 -21.45
C THR A 332 1.71 16.73 -20.60
N SER A 333 2.05 15.92 -19.58
CA SER A 333 1.13 15.44 -18.55
C SER A 333 1.33 16.19 -17.25
N THR A 334 0.31 16.20 -16.39
CA THR A 334 0.36 16.89 -15.10
C THR A 334 -0.26 16.02 -14.00
N ILE A 335 0.39 15.98 -12.84
CA ILE A 335 -0.13 15.41 -11.61
C ILE A 335 -0.35 16.56 -10.63
N LYS A 336 -1.55 16.66 -10.02
CA LYS A 336 -1.93 17.65 -9.02
C LYS A 336 -2.59 16.97 -7.81
N ASP A 337 -2.90 17.72 -6.78
CA ASP A 337 -3.60 17.28 -5.57
C ASP A 337 -2.91 16.08 -4.86
N ALA A 338 -1.61 15.88 -5.11
CA ALA A 338 -0.84 14.73 -4.63
C ALA A 338 0.09 15.07 -3.44
N GLU A 339 -0.27 16.04 -2.61
CA GLU A 339 0.53 16.48 -1.44
C GLU A 339 0.86 15.34 -0.48
N GLU A 340 0.03 14.32 -0.39
CA GLU A 340 0.24 13.11 0.43
C GLU A 340 1.55 12.39 0.07
N LEU A 341 2.08 12.56 -1.13
CA LEU A 341 3.37 12.02 -1.57
C LEU A 341 4.56 12.59 -0.78
N LYS A 342 4.43 13.79 -0.19
CA LYS A 342 5.50 14.44 0.58
C LYS A 342 5.81 13.73 1.91
N VAL A 343 4.84 13.01 2.45
CA VAL A 343 4.90 12.37 3.79
C VAL A 343 4.98 10.85 3.73
N LYS A 344 5.38 10.31 2.58
CA LYS A 344 5.65 8.87 2.39
C LYS A 344 7.06 8.51 2.92
N GLU A 345 7.63 7.41 2.47
CA GLU A 345 8.98 6.95 2.83
C GLU A 345 10.04 7.99 2.48
N THR A 346 9.85 8.66 1.34
CA THR A 346 10.57 9.86 0.90
C THR A 346 9.54 10.94 0.53
N ASN A 347 10.01 12.16 0.27
CA ASN A 347 9.18 13.11 -0.46
C ASN A 347 9.11 12.70 -1.93
N ARG A 348 8.15 11.83 -2.26
CA ARG A 348 8.05 11.19 -3.59
C ARG A 348 7.85 12.15 -4.73
N ILE A 349 7.36 13.37 -4.50
CA ILE A 349 7.28 14.40 -5.56
C ILE A 349 8.69 14.75 -6.03
N PHE A 350 9.54 15.19 -5.10
CA PHE A 350 10.92 15.59 -5.43
C PHE A 350 11.77 14.39 -5.83
N THR A 351 11.69 13.29 -5.08
CA THR A 351 12.52 12.10 -5.35
C THR A 351 12.23 11.50 -6.73
N THR A 352 10.95 11.45 -7.14
CA THR A 352 10.58 10.98 -8.49
C THR A 352 11.18 11.88 -9.57
N ALA A 353 11.01 13.21 -9.44
CA ALA A 353 11.57 14.15 -10.41
C ALA A 353 13.10 14.09 -10.45
N ASP A 354 13.77 14.15 -9.30
CA ASP A 354 15.22 14.18 -9.22
C ASP A 354 15.85 12.91 -9.84
N MET A 355 15.32 11.74 -9.50
CA MET A 355 15.89 10.48 -9.98
C MET A 355 15.62 10.24 -11.46
N LEU A 356 14.45 10.56 -11.98
CA LEU A 356 14.15 10.45 -13.41
C LEU A 356 14.91 11.51 -14.22
N ASN A 357 15.07 12.73 -13.71
CA ASN A 357 15.86 13.77 -14.37
C ASN A 357 17.35 13.38 -14.46
N LEU A 358 17.89 12.68 -13.45
CA LEU A 358 19.26 12.13 -13.53
C LEU A 358 19.43 11.13 -14.69
N LEU A 359 18.36 10.43 -15.08
CA LEU A 359 18.35 9.51 -16.23
C LEU A 359 18.06 10.22 -17.56
N GLY A 360 17.83 11.53 -17.53
CA GLY A 360 17.63 12.38 -18.71
C GLY A 360 16.19 12.67 -19.08
N PHE A 361 15.23 12.22 -18.27
CA PHE A 361 13.83 12.61 -18.42
C PHE A 361 13.60 14.07 -17.99
N GLU A 362 12.42 14.65 -18.28
CA GLU A 362 12.13 16.05 -18.05
C GLU A 362 10.87 16.23 -17.16
N LEU A 363 11.09 16.26 -15.84
CA LEU A 363 10.04 16.45 -14.84
C LEU A 363 10.30 17.70 -14.00
N GLN A 364 9.24 18.47 -13.74
CA GLN A 364 9.28 19.63 -12.87
C GLN A 364 8.39 19.37 -11.64
N PRO A 365 8.95 19.33 -10.43
CA PRO A 365 8.16 19.21 -9.21
C PRO A 365 7.38 20.50 -8.98
N THR A 366 6.11 20.36 -8.57
CA THR A 366 5.28 21.45 -8.09
C THR A 366 5.05 21.34 -6.58
N ASN A 367 4.28 22.23 -6.00
CA ASN A 367 3.97 22.15 -4.58
C ASN A 367 3.14 20.90 -4.23
N ASP A 368 2.30 20.42 -5.15
CA ASP A 368 1.32 19.36 -4.93
C ASP A 368 1.39 18.22 -5.96
N GLY A 369 2.45 18.19 -6.81
CA GLY A 369 2.55 17.19 -7.85
C GLY A 369 3.73 17.38 -8.81
N LEU A 370 3.50 17.11 -10.11
CA LEU A 370 4.54 17.08 -11.15
C LEU A 370 4.00 17.61 -12.48
N ILE A 371 4.83 18.36 -13.21
CA ILE A 371 4.66 18.61 -14.64
C ILE A 371 5.67 17.71 -15.37
N ILE A 372 5.22 16.93 -16.33
CA ILE A 372 5.99 15.85 -16.97
C ILE A 372 5.98 16.08 -18.47
N HIS A 373 7.16 16.32 -19.04
CA HIS A 373 7.31 16.51 -20.48
C HIS A 373 7.71 15.22 -21.20
N PRO A 374 7.28 15.03 -22.46
CA PRO A 374 7.78 13.96 -23.31
C PRO A 374 9.31 13.95 -23.31
N SER A 375 9.91 12.83 -23.00
CA SER A 375 11.37 12.76 -22.89
C SER A 375 11.89 11.33 -22.96
N GLU A 376 13.13 11.18 -23.38
CA GLU A 376 13.79 9.90 -23.58
C GLU A 376 14.88 9.66 -22.55
N PHE A 377 15.21 8.41 -22.33
CA PHE A 377 16.37 8.02 -21.53
C PHE A 377 17.66 8.51 -22.22
N LYS A 378 18.51 9.27 -21.52
CA LYS A 378 19.71 9.91 -22.12
C LYS A 378 21.02 9.46 -21.49
N THR A 379 21.02 8.96 -20.28
CA THR A 379 22.24 8.67 -19.55
C THR A 379 22.04 7.57 -18.52
N ASN A 380 22.99 6.65 -18.40
CA ASN A 380 23.04 5.60 -17.40
C ASN A 380 23.73 6.04 -16.10
N ALA A 381 23.39 7.21 -15.60
CA ALA A 381 23.87 7.70 -14.32
C ALA A 381 23.52 6.72 -13.19
N THR A 382 24.35 6.69 -12.16
CA THR A 382 24.02 5.96 -10.92
C THR A 382 22.91 6.70 -10.17
N VAL A 383 21.79 6.03 -9.96
CA VAL A 383 20.61 6.57 -9.22
C VAL A 383 20.45 5.90 -7.88
N ASP A 384 19.59 6.44 -7.02
CA ASP A 384 19.42 5.97 -5.65
C ASP A 384 17.93 5.80 -5.32
N SER A 385 17.55 4.67 -4.76
CA SER A 385 16.18 4.46 -4.26
C SER A 385 15.87 5.30 -3.02
N LEU A 386 16.87 5.80 -2.33
CA LEU A 386 16.77 6.50 -1.06
C LEU A 386 15.99 5.70 0.00
N THR A 387 16.15 4.37 -0.02
CA THR A 387 15.40 3.40 0.80
C THR A 387 13.89 3.36 0.55
N ASP A 388 13.40 3.98 -0.52
CA ASP A 388 12.00 3.90 -0.94
C ASP A 388 11.84 2.81 -2.00
N HIS A 389 11.10 1.74 -1.63
CA HIS A 389 10.87 0.59 -2.50
C HIS A 389 10.19 0.95 -3.82
N ARG A 390 9.29 1.96 -3.83
CA ARG A 390 8.59 2.37 -5.06
C ARG A 390 9.50 3.14 -6.00
N ILE A 391 10.39 3.97 -5.46
CA ILE A 391 11.43 4.65 -6.25
C ILE A 391 12.39 3.60 -6.82
N GLY A 392 12.83 2.63 -6.02
CA GLY A 392 13.68 1.54 -6.50
C GLY A 392 13.08 0.76 -7.67
N MET A 393 11.80 0.34 -7.56
CA MET A 393 11.11 -0.38 -8.64
C MET A 393 10.85 0.50 -9.86
N MET A 394 10.48 1.76 -9.68
CA MET A 394 10.32 2.74 -10.78
C MET A 394 11.63 2.89 -11.58
N LEU A 395 12.76 3.01 -10.90
CA LEU A 395 14.08 3.12 -11.53
C LEU A 395 14.48 1.85 -12.30
N ALA A 396 14.12 0.68 -11.76
CA ALA A 396 14.32 -0.57 -12.47
C ALA A 396 13.45 -0.68 -13.72
N VAL A 397 12.21 -0.16 -13.69
CA VAL A 397 11.37 -0.06 -14.90
C VAL A 397 11.94 0.97 -15.89
N ALA A 398 12.42 2.12 -15.41
CA ALA A 398 13.05 3.13 -16.26
C ALA A 398 14.29 2.58 -16.99
N SER A 399 15.04 1.67 -16.37
CA SER A 399 16.23 1.06 -16.98
C SER A 399 15.92 0.21 -18.22
N LEU A 400 14.68 -0.24 -18.43
CA LEU A 400 14.26 -0.95 -19.65
C LEU A 400 14.33 -0.08 -20.91
N LEU A 401 14.38 1.24 -20.74
CA LEU A 401 14.55 2.20 -21.84
C LEU A 401 16.02 2.51 -22.13
N SER A 402 16.95 1.93 -21.38
CA SER A 402 18.39 2.09 -21.55
C SER A 402 18.96 1.00 -22.49
N SER A 403 19.94 1.37 -23.29
CA SER A 403 20.75 0.41 -24.06
C SER A 403 21.92 -0.17 -23.25
N GLU A 404 22.18 0.34 -22.05
CA GLU A 404 23.29 -0.07 -21.18
C GLU A 404 22.81 -0.29 -19.75
N PRO A 405 23.51 -1.14 -18.95
CA PRO A 405 23.13 -1.42 -17.58
C PRO A 405 23.06 -0.17 -16.70
N VAL A 406 22.02 -0.06 -15.86
CA VAL A 406 21.81 1.05 -14.92
C VAL A 406 22.14 0.61 -13.49
N LYS A 407 22.83 1.45 -12.73
CA LYS A 407 23.17 1.20 -11.32
C LYS A 407 22.19 1.90 -10.41
N ILE A 408 21.56 1.12 -9.51
CA ILE A 408 20.63 1.63 -8.51
C ILE A 408 21.19 1.33 -7.11
N LYS A 409 21.42 2.38 -6.32
CA LYS A 409 21.83 2.27 -4.91
C LYS A 409 20.63 1.93 -4.04
N GLN A 410 20.92 1.27 -2.90
CA GLN A 410 19.94 0.93 -1.87
C GLN A 410 18.73 0.12 -2.38
N PHE A 411 18.91 -0.66 -3.44
CA PHE A 411 17.85 -1.39 -4.12
C PHE A 411 17.16 -2.44 -3.23
N ASP A 412 17.82 -2.90 -2.18
CA ASP A 412 17.24 -3.87 -1.21
C ASP A 412 15.94 -3.39 -0.57
N ALA A 413 15.69 -2.07 -0.56
CA ALA A 413 14.42 -1.50 -0.12
C ALA A 413 13.21 -2.11 -0.85
N VAL A 414 13.38 -2.61 -2.08
CA VAL A 414 12.33 -3.26 -2.86
C VAL A 414 11.76 -4.49 -2.14
N ASN A 415 12.58 -5.22 -1.37
CA ASN A 415 12.16 -6.42 -0.65
C ASN A 415 11.12 -6.16 0.46
N VAL A 416 10.95 -4.90 0.87
CA VAL A 416 9.92 -4.52 1.85
C VAL A 416 8.51 -4.82 1.34
N SER A 417 8.26 -4.64 0.03
CA SER A 417 6.93 -4.82 -0.56
C SER A 417 6.89 -5.80 -1.72
N PHE A 418 8.03 -6.09 -2.36
CA PHE A 418 8.10 -7.03 -3.47
C PHE A 418 9.40 -7.87 -3.43
N PRO A 419 9.49 -8.84 -2.52
CA PRO A 419 10.56 -9.84 -2.60
C PRO A 419 10.51 -10.55 -3.96
N GLY A 420 11.65 -10.62 -4.67
CA GLY A 420 11.73 -11.29 -5.97
C GLY A 420 11.29 -10.45 -7.18
N PHE A 421 11.20 -9.12 -7.08
CA PHE A 421 10.84 -8.23 -8.18
C PHE A 421 11.74 -8.41 -9.41
N LEU A 422 13.07 -8.31 -9.27
CA LEU A 422 14.00 -8.48 -10.38
C LEU A 422 13.97 -9.87 -11.03
N PRO A 423 13.93 -10.98 -10.26
CA PRO A 423 13.71 -12.31 -10.83
C PRO A 423 12.48 -12.41 -11.72
N LYS A 424 11.35 -11.80 -11.31
CA LYS A 424 10.13 -11.79 -12.12
C LYS A 424 10.27 -10.93 -13.38
N LEU A 425 10.94 -9.80 -13.29
CA LEU A 425 11.19 -8.94 -14.45
C LEU A 425 12.09 -9.64 -15.47
N LYS A 426 13.14 -10.35 -15.00
CA LYS A 426 14.03 -11.16 -15.84
C LYS A 426 13.34 -12.39 -16.45
N LEU A 427 12.38 -12.97 -15.75
CA LEU A 427 11.59 -14.09 -16.30
C LEU A 427 10.86 -13.65 -17.58
N LEU A 428 10.22 -12.49 -17.55
CA LEU A 428 9.50 -11.94 -18.70
C LEU A 428 10.43 -11.55 -19.87
N GLU A 429 11.67 -11.15 -19.60
CA GLU A 429 12.68 -10.90 -20.65
C GLU A 429 13.07 -12.21 -21.35
N ASN A 430 13.25 -13.30 -20.60
CA ASN A 430 13.72 -14.59 -21.15
C ASN A 430 12.66 -15.33 -21.96
N GLU A 431 11.38 -15.04 -21.75
CA GLU A 431 10.28 -15.61 -22.52
C GLU A 431 10.00 -14.84 -23.83
N GLY A 432 10.68 -13.72 -24.05
CA GLY A 432 10.64 -12.89 -25.26
C GLY A 432 11.66 -13.33 -26.29
#